data_f564e428e170762433bdf016201dbf0a
#
_entry.id   f564e428e170762433bdf016201dbf0a
#
_cell.length_a   1.000
_cell.length_b   1.000
_cell.length_c   1.000
_cell.angle_alpha   90.00
_cell.angle_beta   90.00
_cell.angle_gamma   90.00
#
_symmetry.space_group_name_H-M   'P 1'
#
loop_
_entity.id
_entity.type
_entity.pdbx_description
1 polymer ?
#
loop_
_entity_poly.entity_id
_entity_poly.type
_entity_poly.pdbx_seq_one_letter_code
_entity_poly.pdbx_strand_id
1 'polypeptide(L)'
;MRQSREEKAKTNQRIVELASARIREDGLDGPGVAEIMQSAGLTHGGFYKHFGSRDDLIAAAAEHAFAYAAQTLDQYAHDPDDPLAAWVDWYVSEEHRDDPGTGCPVAALVGDVGRADDRVRAG
;
A
#
# COMPACT_ATOMS: atom_id res chain seq x y z
N MET A 1 -10.14 21.30 17.79
CA MET A 1 -10.71 21.75 16.50
C MET A 1 -11.16 20.54 15.67
N ARG A 2 -12.36 20.61 15.14
CA ARG A 2 -12.91 19.52 14.35
C ARG A 2 -12.33 19.53 12.94
N GLN A 3 -11.84 18.39 12.48
CA GLN A 3 -11.48 18.23 11.07
C GLN A 3 -12.76 18.26 10.22
N SER A 4 -12.69 18.90 9.05
CA SER A 4 -13.72 18.78 8.03
C SER A 4 -13.74 17.37 7.46
N ARG A 5 -14.83 17.00 6.77
CA ARG A 5 -14.93 15.71 6.09
C ARG A 5 -13.82 15.52 5.06
N GLU A 6 -13.49 16.61 4.36
CA GLU A 6 -12.45 16.61 3.35
C GLU A 6 -11.07 16.39 3.96
N GLU A 7 -10.76 17.08 5.07
CA GLU A 7 -9.52 16.89 5.80
C GLU A 7 -9.39 15.48 6.37
N LYS A 8 -10.48 14.96 6.92
CA LYS A 8 -10.52 13.60 7.44
C LYS A 8 -10.26 12.57 6.34
N ALA A 9 -10.85 12.75 5.15
CA ALA A 9 -10.63 11.88 4.01
C ALA A 9 -9.18 11.91 3.54
N LYS A 10 -8.54 13.09 3.50
CA LYS A 10 -7.12 13.22 3.15
C LYS A 10 -6.23 12.54 4.16
N THR A 11 -6.53 12.68 5.45
CA THR A 11 -5.77 12.02 6.52
C THR A 11 -5.90 10.49 6.41
N ASN A 12 -7.11 9.99 6.19
CA ASN A 12 -7.37 8.57 6.00
C ASN A 12 -6.55 8.03 4.82
N GLN A 13 -6.57 8.71 3.68
CA GLN A 13 -5.81 8.31 2.51
C GLN A 13 -4.32 8.29 2.77
N ARG A 14 -3.79 9.29 3.50
CA ARG A 14 -2.37 9.34 3.86
C ARG A 14 -1.97 8.15 4.71
N ILE A 15 -2.80 7.77 5.69
CA ILE A 15 -2.55 6.60 6.53
C ILE A 15 -2.49 5.34 5.67
N VAL A 16 -3.44 5.17 4.74
CA VAL A 16 -3.49 4.02 3.83
C VAL A 16 -2.24 3.98 2.93
N GLU A 17 -1.82 5.11 2.38
CA GLU A 17 -0.63 5.18 1.53
C GLU A 17 0.64 4.79 2.29
N LEU A 18 0.81 5.29 3.52
CA LEU A 18 1.95 4.94 4.36
C LEU A 18 1.93 3.46 4.74
N ALA A 19 0.76 2.93 5.12
CA ALA A 19 0.61 1.51 5.42
C ALA A 19 0.88 0.64 4.20
N SER A 20 0.43 1.04 3.02
CA SER A 20 0.66 0.36 1.76
C SER A 20 2.15 0.21 1.45
N ALA A 21 2.93 1.28 1.61
CA ALA A 21 4.37 1.24 1.43
C ALA A 21 5.04 0.31 2.46
N ARG A 22 4.63 0.42 3.73
CA ARG A 22 5.23 -0.35 4.82
C ARG A 22 4.97 -1.84 4.71
N ILE A 23 3.76 -2.26 4.30
CA ILE A 23 3.49 -3.70 4.11
C ILE A 23 4.29 -4.28 2.95
N ARG A 24 4.57 -3.49 1.90
CA ARG A 24 5.44 -3.93 0.80
C ARG A 24 6.90 -4.05 1.22
N GLU A 25 7.35 -3.22 2.16
CA GLU A 25 8.71 -3.27 2.69
C GLU A 25 8.90 -4.40 3.70
N ASP A 26 7.94 -4.58 4.61
CA ASP A 26 8.10 -5.40 5.82
C ASP A 26 7.15 -6.60 5.90
N GLY A 27 6.24 -6.77 4.94
CA GLY A 27 5.21 -7.81 4.97
C GLY A 27 3.94 -7.34 5.70
N LEU A 28 2.87 -8.13 5.61
CA LEU A 28 1.56 -7.78 6.19
C LEU A 28 1.60 -7.67 7.72
N ASP A 29 2.47 -8.43 8.37
CA ASP A 29 2.61 -8.45 9.83
C ASP A 29 3.68 -7.48 10.34
N GLY A 30 4.44 -6.85 9.45
CA GLY A 30 5.57 -6.01 9.82
C GLY A 30 5.21 -4.69 10.51
N PRO A 31 4.33 -3.86 9.93
CA PRO A 31 4.07 -2.54 10.51
C PRO A 31 3.09 -2.58 11.68
N GLY A 32 3.43 -1.90 12.76
CA GLY A 32 2.52 -1.65 13.88
C GLY A 32 1.67 -0.42 13.64
N VAL A 33 0.47 -0.37 14.22
CA VAL A 33 -0.44 0.77 14.11
C VAL A 33 0.21 2.05 14.64
N ALA A 34 0.84 1.98 15.81
CA ALA A 34 1.51 3.14 16.41
C ALA A 34 2.59 3.71 15.49
N GLU A 35 3.37 2.84 14.87
CA GLU A 35 4.46 3.21 13.96
C GLU A 35 3.94 3.89 12.70
N ILE A 36 2.86 3.36 12.11
CA ILE A 36 2.22 3.96 10.94
C ILE A 36 1.66 5.34 11.30
N MET A 37 0.95 5.46 12.40
CA MET A 37 0.36 6.73 12.84
C MET A 37 1.44 7.76 13.13
N GLN A 38 2.53 7.37 13.76
CA GLN A 38 3.68 8.24 14.02
C GLN A 38 4.27 8.75 12.70
N SER A 39 4.42 7.90 11.70
CA SER A 39 4.90 8.28 10.37
C SER A 39 3.99 9.30 9.70
N ALA A 40 2.70 9.27 10.00
CA ALA A 40 1.72 10.23 9.49
C ALA A 40 1.67 11.53 10.32
N GLY A 41 2.45 11.64 11.39
CA GLY A 41 2.42 12.77 12.29
C GLY A 41 1.20 12.76 13.23
N LEU A 42 0.64 11.60 13.50
CA LEU A 42 -0.59 11.44 14.26
C LEU A 42 -0.36 10.61 15.53
N THR A 43 -1.32 10.69 16.46
CA THR A 43 -1.28 9.89 17.67
C THR A 43 -1.88 8.51 17.44
N HIS A 44 -1.43 7.51 18.21
CA HIS A 44 -2.00 6.16 18.17
C HIS A 44 -3.51 6.19 18.46
N GLY A 45 -3.93 7.00 19.43
CA GLY A 45 -5.35 7.12 19.81
C GLY A 45 -6.25 7.60 18.67
N GLY A 46 -5.69 8.37 17.72
CA GLY A 46 -6.44 8.84 16.55
C GLY A 46 -6.76 7.77 15.53
N PHE A 47 -6.12 6.60 15.62
CA PHE A 47 -6.32 5.50 14.68
C PHE A 47 -7.79 5.07 14.57
N TYR A 48 -8.46 4.90 15.71
CA TYR A 48 -9.85 4.40 15.75
C TYR A 48 -10.88 5.39 15.20
N LYS A 49 -10.48 6.62 14.90
CA LYS A 49 -11.31 7.57 14.16
C LYS A 49 -11.38 7.25 12.67
N HIS A 50 -10.44 6.46 12.17
CA HIS A 50 -10.29 6.16 10.75
C HIS A 50 -10.54 4.69 10.42
N PHE A 51 -10.18 3.77 11.30
CA PHE A 51 -10.26 2.32 11.05
C PHE A 51 -10.80 1.60 12.27
N GLY A 52 -11.62 0.58 12.04
CA GLY A 52 -12.19 -0.24 13.11
C GLY A 52 -11.17 -1.17 13.76
N SER A 53 -10.16 -1.60 13.01
CA SER A 53 -9.13 -2.52 13.47
C SER A 53 -7.88 -2.40 12.62
N ARG A 54 -6.78 -3.02 13.10
CA ARG A 54 -5.56 -3.13 12.30
C ARG A 54 -5.82 -3.88 10.99
N ASP A 55 -6.61 -4.95 11.04
CA ASP A 55 -6.92 -5.73 9.84
C ASP A 55 -7.68 -4.91 8.80
N ASP A 56 -8.55 -4.00 9.22
CA ASP A 56 -9.22 -3.07 8.31
C ASP A 56 -8.21 -2.17 7.59
N LEU A 57 -7.22 -1.65 8.32
CA LEU A 57 -6.16 -0.85 7.72
C LEU A 57 -5.32 -1.69 6.74
N ILE A 58 -4.92 -2.89 7.13
CA ILE A 58 -4.10 -3.75 6.30
C ILE A 58 -4.84 -4.14 5.01
N ALA A 59 -6.14 -4.43 5.10
CA ALA A 59 -6.97 -4.72 3.92
C ALA A 59 -7.01 -3.50 2.97
N ALA A 60 -7.23 -2.30 3.50
CA ALA A 60 -7.23 -1.07 2.71
C ALA A 60 -5.86 -0.79 2.09
N ALA A 61 -4.79 -1.04 2.83
CA ALA A 61 -3.42 -0.85 2.36
C ALA A 61 -3.07 -1.82 1.23
N ALA A 62 -3.48 -3.09 1.35
CA ALA A 62 -3.26 -4.09 0.31
C ALA A 62 -4.04 -3.73 -0.97
N GLU A 63 -5.30 -3.34 -0.83
CA GLU A 63 -6.12 -2.88 -1.95
C GLU A 63 -5.48 -1.69 -2.67
N HIS A 64 -4.98 -0.72 -1.90
CA HIS A 64 -4.28 0.44 -2.44
C HIS A 64 -3.01 0.02 -3.20
N ALA A 65 -2.24 -0.91 -2.66
CA ALA A 65 -1.02 -1.38 -3.30
C ALA A 65 -1.30 -2.05 -4.65
N PHE A 66 -2.34 -2.88 -4.72
CA PHE A 66 -2.72 -3.55 -5.97
C PHE A 66 -3.30 -2.56 -7.00
N ALA A 67 -4.07 -1.57 -6.56
CA ALA A 67 -4.57 -0.52 -7.45
C ALA A 67 -3.42 0.32 -8.02
N TYR A 68 -2.42 0.62 -7.20
CA TYR A 68 -1.22 1.33 -7.64
C TYR A 68 -0.45 0.52 -8.68
N ALA A 69 -0.30 -0.79 -8.47
CA ALA A 69 0.36 -1.67 -9.42
C ALA A 69 -0.38 -1.72 -10.75
N ALA A 70 -1.71 -1.76 -10.72
CA ALA A 70 -2.53 -1.73 -11.94
C ALA A 70 -2.33 -0.43 -12.73
N GLN A 71 -2.26 0.71 -12.05
CA GLN A 71 -1.97 2.00 -12.68
C GLN A 71 -0.57 2.02 -13.30
N THR A 72 0.41 1.48 -12.61
CA THR A 72 1.79 1.40 -13.12
C THR A 72 1.85 0.55 -14.39
N LEU A 73 1.19 -0.60 -14.38
CA LEU A 73 1.12 -1.46 -15.56
C LEU A 73 0.45 -0.75 -16.74
N ASP A 74 -0.63 -0.02 -16.47
CA ASP A 74 -1.34 0.75 -17.49
C ASP A 74 -0.45 1.81 -18.13
N GLN A 75 0.40 2.49 -17.34
CA GLN A 75 1.37 3.45 -17.87
C GLN A 75 2.33 2.81 -18.87
N TYR A 76 2.85 1.62 -18.55
CA TYR A 76 3.74 0.90 -19.45
C TYR A 76 3.02 0.35 -20.68
N ALA A 77 1.74 0.00 -20.55
CA ALA A 77 0.93 -0.49 -21.65
C ALA A 77 0.74 0.55 -22.77
N HIS A 78 0.95 1.83 -22.47
CA HIS A 78 0.84 2.93 -23.43
C HIS A 78 2.19 3.37 -23.98
N ASP A 79 3.28 2.63 -23.70
CA ASP A 79 4.57 2.91 -24.32
C ASP A 79 4.48 2.71 -25.84
N PRO A 80 4.88 3.70 -26.65
CA PRO A 80 4.69 3.66 -28.10
C PRO A 80 5.56 2.62 -28.81
N ASP A 81 6.68 2.20 -28.21
CA ASP A 81 7.65 1.33 -28.87
C ASP A 81 7.42 -0.15 -28.52
N ASP A 82 7.51 -0.51 -27.25
CA ASP A 82 7.31 -1.88 -26.79
C ASP A 82 6.84 -1.89 -25.33
N PRO A 83 5.52 -1.93 -25.10
CA PRO A 83 4.95 -1.91 -23.75
C PRO A 83 5.46 -3.03 -22.85
N LEU A 84 5.58 -4.24 -23.40
CA LEU A 84 6.03 -5.39 -22.61
C LEU A 84 7.49 -5.26 -22.19
N ALA A 85 8.36 -4.86 -23.12
CA ALA A 85 9.78 -4.67 -22.82
C ALA A 85 9.96 -3.56 -21.78
N ALA A 86 9.24 -2.45 -21.91
CA ALA A 86 9.31 -1.34 -20.96
C ALA A 86 8.93 -1.79 -19.54
N TRP A 87 7.85 -2.55 -19.41
CA TRP A 87 7.40 -3.07 -18.12
C TRP A 87 8.41 -4.07 -17.54
N VAL A 88 8.93 -4.99 -18.37
CA VAL A 88 9.93 -5.99 -17.93
C VAL A 88 11.20 -5.30 -17.46
N ASP A 89 11.69 -4.30 -18.21
CA ASP A 89 12.89 -3.55 -17.84
C ASP A 89 12.74 -2.88 -16.48
N TRP A 90 11.58 -2.28 -16.21
CA TRP A 90 11.32 -1.71 -14.90
C TRP A 90 11.24 -2.80 -13.82
N TYR A 91 10.52 -3.89 -14.08
CA TYR A 91 10.27 -4.96 -13.10
C TYR A 91 11.58 -5.58 -12.60
N VAL A 92 12.56 -5.77 -13.51
CA VAL A 92 13.84 -6.36 -13.15
C VAL A 92 14.92 -5.33 -12.84
N SER A 93 14.57 -4.05 -12.76
CA SER A 93 15.52 -2.97 -12.51
C SER A 93 16.03 -2.96 -11.07
N GLU A 94 17.19 -2.35 -10.86
CA GLU A 94 17.73 -2.10 -9.53
C GLU A 94 16.79 -1.21 -8.73
N GLU A 95 16.15 -0.25 -9.39
CA GLU A 95 15.19 0.66 -8.78
C GLU A 95 14.00 -0.09 -8.15
N HIS A 96 13.43 -1.05 -8.87
CA HIS A 96 12.35 -1.89 -8.34
C HIS A 96 12.83 -2.79 -7.21
N ARG A 97 14.04 -3.35 -7.34
CA ARG A 97 14.66 -4.17 -6.29
C ARG A 97 14.87 -3.40 -5.00
N ASP A 98 15.35 -2.16 -5.09
CA ASP A 98 15.83 -1.38 -3.95
C ASP A 98 14.73 -0.53 -3.30
N ASP A 99 13.57 -0.41 -3.93
CA ASP A 99 12.43 0.35 -3.40
C ASP A 99 11.13 -0.48 -3.38
N PRO A 100 11.05 -1.49 -2.48
CA PRO A 100 9.85 -2.33 -2.39
C PRO A 100 8.59 -1.57 -1.98
N GLY A 101 8.72 -0.45 -1.27
CA GLY A 101 7.59 0.34 -0.81
C GLY A 101 6.76 0.95 -1.93
N THR A 102 7.33 1.11 -3.13
CA THR A 102 6.63 1.58 -4.34
C THR A 102 6.59 0.51 -5.42
N GLY A 103 7.01 -0.71 -5.09
CA GLY A 103 7.12 -1.81 -6.04
C GLY A 103 5.85 -2.63 -6.18
N CYS A 104 5.99 -3.72 -6.92
CA CYS A 104 4.90 -4.65 -7.18
C CYS A 104 4.49 -5.40 -5.90
N PRO A 105 3.21 -5.31 -5.47
CA PRO A 105 2.77 -6.01 -4.27
C PRO A 105 2.73 -7.54 -4.44
N VAL A 106 2.61 -8.05 -5.67
CA VAL A 106 2.67 -9.50 -5.90
C VAL A 106 4.02 -10.04 -5.50
N ALA A 107 5.11 -9.39 -5.92
CA ALA A 107 6.45 -9.80 -5.55
C ALA A 107 6.68 -9.74 -4.03
N ALA A 108 6.13 -8.71 -3.37
CA ALA A 108 6.33 -8.48 -1.95
C ALA A 108 5.40 -9.30 -1.05
N LEU A 109 4.15 -9.54 -1.45
CA LEU A 109 3.07 -9.93 -0.55
C LEU A 109 2.36 -11.23 -0.90
N VAL A 110 2.66 -11.87 -2.03
CA VAL A 110 1.88 -13.04 -2.47
C VAL A 110 1.83 -14.16 -1.42
N GLY A 111 2.93 -14.42 -0.75
CA GLY A 111 2.99 -15.42 0.30
C GLY A 111 2.21 -15.03 1.56
N ASP A 112 2.29 -13.76 1.94
CA ASP A 112 1.62 -13.23 3.12
C ASP A 112 0.09 -13.21 2.93
N VAL A 113 -0.36 -12.77 1.74
CA VAL A 113 -1.80 -12.74 1.41
C VAL A 113 -2.38 -14.15 1.44
N GLY A 114 -1.64 -15.14 0.94
CA GLY A 114 -2.08 -16.53 0.98
C GLY A 114 -2.30 -17.09 2.39
N ARG A 115 -1.66 -16.49 3.39
CA ARG A 115 -1.77 -16.86 4.81
C ARG A 115 -2.65 -15.92 5.62
N ALA A 116 -3.13 -14.83 5.02
CA ALA A 116 -3.93 -13.82 5.71
C ALA A 116 -5.38 -14.28 5.88
N ASP A 117 -6.15 -13.54 6.70
CA ASP A 117 -7.57 -13.80 6.86
C ASP A 117 -8.37 -13.48 5.59
N ASP A 118 -9.63 -13.91 5.55
CA ASP A 118 -10.48 -13.79 4.36
C ASP A 118 -10.70 -12.36 3.93
N ARG A 119 -10.74 -11.41 4.86
CA ARG A 119 -10.93 -9.98 4.56
C ARG A 119 -9.76 -9.44 3.72
N VAL A 120 -8.54 -9.73 4.15
CA VAL A 120 -7.34 -9.28 3.44
C VAL A 120 -7.21 -10.00 2.09
N ARG A 121 -7.50 -11.29 2.06
CA ARG A 121 -7.43 -12.10 0.84
C ARG A 121 -8.45 -11.66 -0.21
N ALA A 122 -9.61 -11.16 0.20
CA ALA A 122 -10.66 -10.69 -0.71
C ALA A 122 -10.33 -9.36 -1.40
N GLY A 123 -9.45 -8.55 -0.81
CA GLY A 123 -8.97 -7.32 -1.42
C GLY A 123 -7.93 -7.58 -2.50
#